data_21402019036fcfa28b2f57981887bc35
#
_entry.id   21402019036fcfa28b2f57981887bc35
#
_cell.length_a   1.000
_cell.length_b   1.000
_cell.length_c   1.000
_cell.angle_alpha   90.00
_cell.angle_beta   90.00
_cell.angle_gamma   90.00
#
_symmetry.space_group_name_H-M   'P 1'
#
loop_
_entity.id
_entity.type
_entity.pdbx_description
1 polymer ?
#
loop_
_entity_poly.entity_id
_entity_poly.type
_entity_poly.pdbx_seq_one_letter_code
_entity_poly.pdbx_strand_id
1 'polypeptide(L)'
;TVHPRPDERHIRPDDVTALSRLLKAWLGREFNIEGNPFMNLMEHVRNVRPDQATFVPDSLAQKTSDHGCDLKKDGAAFEKVVAEAKALGVRVSLFMDPEPENMKLAKDVGADRIELYTESYAATRGTGAAAAELTRFAESAQAAHEAGLGVNAGHDLSLANLEELLVACRYIDEVSILSL
;
A
#
# COMPACT_ATOMS: atom_id res chain seq x y z
N THR A 1 1.87 -7.81 7.19
CA THR A 1 0.93 -7.57 6.07
C THR A 1 0.41 -8.89 5.53
N VAL A 2 -0.88 -8.95 5.17
CA VAL A 2 -1.52 -10.06 4.46
C VAL A 2 -2.46 -9.52 3.38
N HIS A 3 -2.60 -10.27 2.27
CA HIS A 3 -3.46 -9.92 1.15
C HIS A 3 -4.51 -11.04 0.91
N PRO A 4 -5.65 -11.02 1.61
CA PRO A 4 -6.72 -11.99 1.42
C PRO A 4 -7.49 -11.67 0.13
N ARG A 5 -7.05 -12.24 -0.98
CA ARG A 5 -7.71 -12.07 -2.27
C ARG A 5 -9.11 -12.72 -2.26
N PRO A 6 -10.07 -12.20 -3.03
CA PRO A 6 -11.43 -12.75 -3.05
C PRO A 6 -11.54 -14.21 -3.49
N ASP A 7 -10.53 -14.73 -4.20
CA ASP A 7 -10.46 -16.14 -4.59
C ASP A 7 -9.77 -17.06 -3.56
N GLU A 8 -9.38 -16.50 -2.41
CA GLU A 8 -8.77 -17.21 -1.27
C GLU A 8 -7.51 -18.03 -1.61
N ARG A 9 -6.79 -17.67 -2.69
CA ARG A 9 -5.66 -18.45 -3.22
C ARG A 9 -4.46 -18.56 -2.28
N HIS A 10 -4.28 -17.62 -1.35
CA HIS A 10 -3.14 -17.57 -0.42
C HIS A 10 -3.57 -17.41 1.03
N ILE A 11 -4.36 -16.38 1.33
CA ILE A 11 -4.86 -16.06 2.67
C ILE A 11 -6.37 -16.21 2.67
N ARG A 12 -6.90 -17.00 3.60
CA ARG A 12 -8.34 -17.24 3.78
C ARG A 12 -8.90 -16.35 4.90
N PRO A 13 -10.22 -16.17 4.98
CA PRO A 13 -10.86 -15.36 6.05
C PRO A 13 -10.50 -15.84 7.46
N ASP A 14 -10.38 -17.16 7.67
CA ASP A 14 -9.99 -17.75 8.96
C ASP A 14 -8.54 -17.39 9.32
N ASP A 15 -7.63 -17.35 8.34
CA ASP A 15 -6.24 -16.94 8.54
C ASP A 15 -6.17 -15.48 8.99
N VAL A 16 -6.95 -14.57 8.36
CA VAL A 16 -7.04 -13.17 8.76
C VAL A 16 -7.46 -13.05 10.22
N THR A 17 -8.48 -13.82 10.61
CA THR A 17 -8.99 -13.82 11.99
C THR A 17 -7.95 -14.35 12.97
N ALA A 18 -7.28 -15.46 12.64
CA ALA A 18 -6.26 -16.08 13.48
C ALA A 18 -5.04 -15.14 13.65
N LEU A 19 -4.55 -14.55 12.56
CA LEU A 19 -3.42 -13.62 12.58
C LEU A 19 -3.75 -12.34 13.36
N SER A 20 -4.95 -11.78 13.22
CA SER A 20 -5.40 -10.65 14.02
C SER A 20 -5.35 -10.93 15.52
N ARG A 21 -5.83 -12.12 15.95
CA ARG A 21 -5.78 -12.51 17.35
C ARG A 21 -4.34 -12.71 17.86
N LEU A 22 -3.51 -13.34 17.04
CA LEU A 22 -2.10 -13.57 17.38
C LEU A 22 -1.35 -12.25 17.56
N LEU A 23 -1.47 -11.33 16.60
CA LEU A 23 -0.73 -10.06 16.60
C LEU A 23 -1.20 -9.11 17.70
N LYS A 24 -2.49 -9.10 18.06
CA LYS A 24 -3.00 -8.33 19.21
C LYS A 24 -2.37 -8.73 20.55
N ALA A 25 -1.87 -9.97 20.67
CA ALA A 25 -1.14 -10.43 21.84
C ALA A 25 0.34 -9.98 21.85
N TRP A 26 0.87 -9.47 20.75
CA TRP A 26 2.28 -9.10 20.59
C TRP A 26 2.43 -7.59 20.59
N LEU A 27 2.88 -7.02 21.70
CA LEU A 27 3.12 -5.59 21.84
C LEU A 27 4.11 -5.08 20.79
N GLY A 28 3.80 -3.93 20.20
CA GLY A 28 4.65 -3.26 19.21
C GLY A 28 4.63 -3.92 17.82
N ARG A 29 3.62 -4.73 17.51
CA ARG A 29 3.37 -5.25 16.17
C ARG A 29 2.07 -4.67 15.64
N GLU A 30 2.07 -4.34 14.35
CA GLU A 30 0.89 -3.87 13.64
C GLU A 30 0.40 -4.92 12.64
N PHE A 31 -0.90 -4.99 12.47
CA PHE A 31 -1.53 -5.85 11.47
C PHE A 31 -2.05 -4.99 10.32
N ASN A 32 -1.48 -5.17 9.14
CA ASN A 32 -1.95 -4.56 7.89
C ASN A 32 -2.65 -5.61 7.02
N ILE A 33 -3.82 -5.26 6.48
CA ILE A 33 -4.55 -6.07 5.51
C ILE A 33 -4.64 -5.30 4.19
N GLU A 34 -4.23 -5.93 3.10
CA GLU A 34 -4.27 -5.36 1.76
C GLU A 34 -5.42 -5.94 0.95
N GLY A 35 -5.91 -5.18 -0.01
CA GLY A 35 -6.88 -5.66 -0.98
C GLY A 35 -7.75 -4.57 -1.59
N ASN A 36 -8.68 -5.00 -2.45
CA ASN A 36 -9.62 -4.09 -3.09
C ASN A 36 -10.78 -3.73 -2.14
N PRO A 37 -10.93 -2.43 -1.77
CA PRO A 37 -11.98 -2.01 -0.84
C PRO A 37 -13.40 -2.17 -1.40
N PHE A 38 -13.53 -2.29 -2.73
CA PHE A 38 -14.82 -2.51 -3.40
C PHE A 38 -15.17 -4.00 -3.56
N MET A 39 -14.33 -4.88 -3.03
CA MET A 39 -14.55 -6.34 -3.00
C MET A 39 -14.66 -6.82 -1.54
N ASN A 40 -13.80 -7.73 -1.11
CA ASN A 40 -13.88 -8.35 0.21
C ASN A 40 -13.08 -7.63 1.32
N LEU A 41 -12.19 -6.68 0.99
CA LEU A 41 -11.32 -6.04 1.99
C LEU A 41 -12.11 -5.40 3.13
N MET A 42 -13.16 -4.61 2.81
CA MET A 42 -13.91 -3.90 3.84
C MET A 42 -14.69 -4.84 4.78
N GLU A 43 -15.02 -6.05 4.35
CA GLU A 43 -15.56 -7.08 5.24
C GLU A 43 -14.53 -7.49 6.30
N HIS A 44 -13.29 -7.78 5.89
CA HIS A 44 -12.19 -8.07 6.82
C HIS A 44 -11.92 -6.90 7.76
N VAL A 45 -11.88 -5.67 7.25
CA VAL A 45 -11.67 -4.44 8.04
C VAL A 45 -12.72 -4.32 9.14
N ARG A 46 -14.01 -4.51 8.83
CA ARG A 46 -15.10 -4.48 9.82
C ARG A 46 -14.96 -5.57 10.88
N ASN A 47 -14.58 -6.78 10.45
CA ASN A 47 -14.56 -7.96 11.32
C ASN A 47 -13.39 -7.95 12.31
N VAL A 48 -12.18 -7.56 11.88
CA VAL A 48 -10.97 -7.70 12.72
C VAL A 48 -10.37 -6.37 13.17
N ARG A 49 -10.74 -5.25 12.53
CA ARG A 49 -10.22 -3.90 12.80
C ARG A 49 -8.68 -3.94 12.91
N PRO A 50 -7.98 -4.12 11.76
CA PRO A 50 -6.52 -4.11 11.74
C PRO A 50 -5.98 -2.73 12.13
N ASP A 51 -4.69 -2.64 12.40
CA ASP A 51 -4.03 -1.35 12.65
C ASP A 51 -3.99 -0.50 11.38
N GLN A 52 -3.84 -1.14 10.22
CA GLN A 52 -3.83 -0.52 8.89
C GLN A 52 -4.58 -1.37 7.86
N ALA A 53 -5.17 -0.70 6.88
CA ALA A 53 -5.66 -1.30 5.64
C ALA A 53 -5.02 -0.60 4.45
N THR A 54 -4.38 -1.37 3.56
CA THR A 54 -3.82 -0.87 2.30
C THR A 54 -4.80 -1.16 1.16
N PHE A 55 -5.34 -0.12 0.55
CA PHE A 55 -6.30 -0.24 -0.54
C PHE A 55 -5.58 -0.40 -1.87
N VAL A 56 -5.80 -1.54 -2.52
CA VAL A 56 -5.18 -1.94 -3.77
C VAL A 56 -6.28 -2.17 -4.82
N PRO A 57 -6.17 -1.63 -6.05
CA PRO A 57 -7.25 -1.70 -7.04
C PRO A 57 -7.31 -3.04 -7.80
N ASP A 58 -6.97 -4.13 -7.14
CA ASP A 58 -6.91 -5.48 -7.72
C ASP A 58 -8.25 -5.94 -8.31
N SER A 59 -8.16 -6.77 -9.34
CA SER A 59 -9.26 -7.54 -9.88
C SER A 59 -9.02 -9.06 -9.78
N LEU A 60 -10.08 -9.85 -9.92
CA LEU A 60 -9.96 -11.32 -9.92
C LEU A 60 -9.15 -11.86 -11.11
N ALA A 61 -9.07 -11.11 -12.20
CA ALA A 61 -8.34 -11.50 -13.40
C ALA A 61 -6.81 -11.33 -13.26
N GLN A 62 -6.35 -10.50 -12.33
CA GLN A 62 -4.93 -10.22 -12.13
C GLN A 62 -4.26 -11.31 -11.28
N LYS A 63 -3.04 -11.70 -11.67
CA LYS A 63 -2.21 -12.64 -10.89
C LYS A 63 -1.61 -11.96 -9.66
N THR A 64 -1.20 -10.71 -9.80
CA THR A 64 -0.67 -9.82 -8.78
C THR A 64 -1.14 -8.40 -9.03
N SER A 65 -0.92 -7.48 -8.08
CA SER A 65 -1.16 -6.05 -8.28
C SER A 65 -0.23 -5.53 -9.38
N ASP A 66 -0.75 -4.77 -10.33
CA ASP A 66 -0.03 -4.30 -11.51
C ASP A 66 -0.16 -2.78 -11.77
N HIS A 67 -0.91 -2.07 -10.93
CA HIS A 67 -1.06 -0.61 -10.98
C HIS A 67 -1.59 -0.06 -9.64
N GLY A 68 -1.41 1.24 -9.45
CA GLY A 68 -1.93 1.99 -8.30
C GLY A 68 -3.39 2.42 -8.45
N CYS A 69 -3.95 3.01 -7.39
CA CYS A 69 -5.31 3.55 -7.38
C CYS A 69 -5.44 4.76 -8.30
N ASP A 70 -6.39 4.75 -9.22
CA ASP A 70 -6.74 5.90 -10.07
C ASP A 70 -7.72 6.85 -9.35
N LEU A 71 -7.17 7.76 -8.55
CA LEU A 71 -7.97 8.69 -7.77
C LEU A 71 -8.54 9.86 -8.60
N LYS A 72 -8.04 10.11 -9.81
CA LYS A 72 -8.64 11.06 -10.73
C LYS A 72 -10.01 10.58 -11.18
N LYS A 73 -10.13 9.28 -11.41
CA LYS A 73 -11.36 8.63 -11.86
C LYS A 73 -12.27 8.23 -10.70
N ASP A 74 -11.71 7.56 -9.71
CA ASP A 74 -12.48 6.84 -8.69
C ASP A 74 -12.45 7.53 -7.31
N GLY A 75 -11.87 8.73 -7.18
CA GLY A 75 -11.63 9.44 -5.91
C GLY A 75 -12.86 9.54 -5.02
N ALA A 76 -14.03 9.90 -5.57
CA ALA A 76 -15.27 9.99 -4.79
C ALA A 76 -15.75 8.64 -4.22
N ALA A 77 -15.41 7.53 -4.85
CA ALA A 77 -15.69 6.19 -4.32
C ALA A 77 -14.67 5.84 -3.21
N PHE A 78 -13.39 6.15 -3.41
CA PHE A 78 -12.35 5.95 -2.40
C PHE A 78 -12.61 6.78 -1.14
N GLU A 79 -13.02 8.04 -1.25
CA GLU A 79 -13.35 8.90 -0.11
C GLU A 79 -14.32 8.22 0.86
N LYS A 80 -15.35 7.55 0.35
CA LYS A 80 -16.37 6.85 1.17
C LYS A 80 -15.78 5.68 1.95
N VAL A 81 -15.00 4.81 1.28
CA VAL A 81 -14.41 3.63 1.93
C VAL A 81 -13.26 4.00 2.87
N VAL A 82 -12.51 5.06 2.56
CA VAL A 82 -11.52 5.66 3.46
C VAL A 82 -12.20 6.18 4.72
N ALA A 83 -13.26 6.97 4.57
CA ALA A 83 -14.01 7.51 5.72
C ALA A 83 -14.59 6.38 6.58
N GLU A 84 -15.11 5.31 5.98
CA GLU A 84 -15.61 4.14 6.69
C GLU A 84 -14.50 3.44 7.50
N ALA A 85 -13.35 3.13 6.89
CA ALA A 85 -12.23 2.48 7.57
C ALA A 85 -11.72 3.34 8.75
N LYS A 86 -11.59 4.65 8.55
CA LYS A 86 -11.17 5.60 9.60
C LYS A 86 -12.18 5.69 10.74
N ALA A 87 -13.48 5.63 10.47
CA ALA A 87 -14.52 5.58 11.50
C ALA A 87 -14.43 4.31 12.37
N LEU A 88 -13.83 3.24 11.86
CA LEU A 88 -13.53 2.01 12.60
C LEU A 88 -12.20 2.08 13.38
N GLY A 89 -11.47 3.20 13.29
CA GLY A 89 -10.16 3.40 13.93
C GLY A 89 -9.00 2.78 13.16
N VAL A 90 -9.18 2.46 11.87
CA VAL A 90 -8.17 1.82 11.02
C VAL A 90 -7.45 2.88 10.20
N ARG A 91 -6.12 2.86 10.22
CA ARG A 91 -5.26 3.69 9.37
C ARG A 91 -5.36 3.24 7.92
N VAL A 92 -5.51 4.17 6.99
CA VAL A 92 -5.66 3.85 5.58
C VAL A 92 -4.42 4.24 4.79
N SER A 93 -3.87 3.27 4.05
CA SER A 93 -2.83 3.45 3.03
C SER A 93 -3.42 3.19 1.65
N LEU A 94 -3.06 4.00 0.65
CA LEU A 94 -3.45 3.78 -0.75
C LEU A 94 -2.25 3.33 -1.56
N PHE A 95 -2.42 2.22 -2.31
CA PHE A 95 -1.42 1.73 -3.23
C PHE A 95 -1.38 2.62 -4.47
N MET A 96 -0.24 3.27 -4.75
CA MET A 96 -0.13 4.35 -5.73
C MET A 96 1.04 4.11 -6.67
N ASP A 97 0.84 4.41 -7.95
CA ASP A 97 1.95 4.56 -8.89
C ASP A 97 2.82 5.76 -8.50
N PRO A 98 4.13 5.74 -8.75
CA PRO A 98 5.05 6.82 -8.37
C PRO A 98 4.89 8.03 -9.30
N GLU A 99 3.77 8.74 -9.17
CA GLU A 99 3.39 9.95 -9.91
C GLU A 99 3.22 11.12 -8.93
N PRO A 100 4.22 12.03 -8.82
CA PRO A 100 4.24 13.09 -7.80
C PRO A 100 2.97 13.95 -7.79
N GLU A 101 2.42 14.26 -8.95
CA GLU A 101 1.21 15.07 -9.12
C GLU A 101 -0.06 14.42 -8.57
N ASN A 102 -0.06 13.10 -8.37
CA ASN A 102 -1.22 12.36 -7.86
C ASN A 102 -1.19 12.19 -6.34
N MET A 103 -0.07 12.45 -5.66
CA MET A 103 0.07 12.22 -4.22
C MET A 103 -0.90 13.05 -3.39
N LYS A 104 -1.15 14.30 -3.80
CA LYS A 104 -2.13 15.15 -3.13
C LYS A 104 -3.55 14.57 -3.19
N LEU A 105 -3.91 13.86 -4.25
CA LEU A 105 -5.24 13.25 -4.37
C LEU A 105 -5.50 12.21 -3.28
N ALA A 106 -4.46 11.46 -2.87
CA ALA A 106 -4.57 10.53 -1.76
C ALA A 106 -4.90 11.25 -0.43
N LYS A 107 -4.31 12.42 -0.21
CA LYS A 107 -4.68 13.26 0.94
C LYS A 107 -6.09 13.79 0.85
N ASP A 108 -6.49 14.23 -0.33
CA ASP A 108 -7.81 14.84 -0.55
C ASP A 108 -8.95 13.83 -0.30
N VAL A 109 -8.76 12.54 -0.61
CA VAL A 109 -9.72 11.48 -0.27
C VAL A 109 -9.62 11.01 1.20
N GLY A 110 -8.73 11.60 2.01
CA GLY A 110 -8.64 11.38 3.44
C GLY A 110 -7.70 10.27 3.89
N ALA A 111 -6.86 9.73 3.00
CA ALA A 111 -5.87 8.71 3.38
C ALA A 111 -4.85 9.25 4.41
N ASP A 112 -4.30 8.35 5.19
CA ASP A 112 -3.24 8.64 6.16
C ASP A 112 -1.85 8.41 5.56
N ARG A 113 -1.75 7.47 4.62
CA ARG A 113 -0.50 7.03 3.99
C ARG A 113 -0.72 6.71 2.53
N ILE A 114 0.38 6.59 1.79
CA ILE A 114 0.43 5.90 0.51
C ILE A 114 1.44 4.76 0.56
N GLU A 115 1.29 3.79 -0.33
CA GLU A 115 2.31 2.79 -0.60
C GLU A 115 2.71 2.90 -2.07
N LEU A 116 3.97 3.27 -2.32
CA LEU A 116 4.52 3.36 -3.67
C LEU A 116 4.72 1.97 -4.27
N TYR A 117 4.14 1.74 -5.44
CA TYR A 117 4.30 0.52 -6.21
C TYR A 117 5.69 0.45 -6.85
N THR A 118 6.56 -0.43 -6.34
CA THR A 118 7.99 -0.41 -6.66
C THR A 118 8.43 -1.36 -7.78
N GLU A 119 7.51 -1.99 -8.51
CA GLU A 119 7.85 -2.91 -9.59
C GLU A 119 8.71 -2.24 -10.68
N SER A 120 8.32 -1.06 -11.15
CA SER A 120 9.04 -0.33 -12.20
C SER A 120 10.48 0.01 -11.78
N TYR A 121 10.72 0.34 -10.52
CA TYR A 121 12.06 0.50 -9.97
C TYR A 121 12.83 -0.82 -10.01
N ALA A 122 12.21 -1.90 -9.51
CA ALA A 122 12.86 -3.22 -9.50
C ALA A 122 13.22 -3.71 -10.90
N ALA A 123 12.33 -3.50 -11.88
CA ALA A 123 12.52 -3.89 -13.28
C ALA A 123 13.60 -3.07 -14.02
N THR A 124 13.78 -1.79 -13.66
CA THR A 124 14.77 -0.91 -14.33
C THR A 124 16.16 -1.00 -13.74
N ARG A 125 16.34 -1.67 -12.62
CA ARG A 125 17.62 -1.77 -11.93
C ARG A 125 18.72 -2.38 -12.81
N GLY A 126 19.86 -1.71 -12.86
CA GLY A 126 20.99 -2.11 -13.72
C GLY A 126 20.83 -1.72 -15.20
N THR A 127 19.80 -0.97 -15.54
CA THR A 127 19.60 -0.41 -16.88
C THR A 127 19.91 1.09 -16.92
N GLY A 128 19.95 1.68 -18.10
CA GLY A 128 20.11 3.13 -18.26
C GLY A 128 18.92 3.96 -17.75
N ALA A 129 17.77 3.34 -17.46
CA ALA A 129 16.56 4.00 -16.95
C ALA A 129 16.54 4.11 -15.40
N ALA A 130 17.39 3.37 -14.70
CA ALA A 130 17.36 3.25 -13.24
C ALA A 130 17.43 4.62 -12.50
N ALA A 131 18.31 5.51 -12.95
CA ALA A 131 18.46 6.82 -12.29
C ALA A 131 17.23 7.71 -12.45
N ALA A 132 16.59 7.72 -13.63
CA ALA A 132 15.37 8.48 -13.86
C ALA A 132 14.20 7.92 -13.04
N GLU A 133 14.14 6.61 -12.91
CA GLU A 133 13.12 5.93 -12.12
C GLU A 133 13.28 6.25 -10.62
N LEU A 134 14.49 6.16 -10.07
CA LEU A 134 14.78 6.56 -8.70
C LEU A 134 14.40 8.02 -8.43
N THR A 135 14.66 8.93 -9.38
CA THR A 135 14.27 10.33 -9.25
C THR A 135 12.75 10.46 -9.15
N ARG A 136 12.01 9.75 -9.99
CA ARG A 136 10.53 9.73 -9.97
C ARG A 136 9.98 9.23 -8.63
N PHE A 137 10.57 8.18 -8.07
CA PHE A 137 10.21 7.67 -6.74
C PHE A 137 10.53 8.69 -5.64
N ALA A 138 11.70 9.32 -5.68
CA ALA A 138 12.10 10.33 -4.70
C ALA A 138 11.17 11.55 -4.72
N GLU A 139 10.80 12.04 -5.90
CA GLU A 139 9.86 13.14 -6.08
C GLU A 139 8.45 12.77 -5.60
N SER A 140 8.00 11.53 -5.86
CA SER A 140 6.70 11.04 -5.39
C SER A 140 6.66 10.92 -3.86
N ALA A 141 7.71 10.36 -3.25
CA ALA A 141 7.82 10.27 -1.80
C ALA A 141 7.84 11.65 -1.14
N GLN A 142 8.56 12.60 -1.73
CA GLN A 142 8.60 13.99 -1.27
C GLN A 142 7.21 14.64 -1.37
N ALA A 143 6.53 14.53 -2.51
CA ALA A 143 5.21 15.11 -2.72
C ALA A 143 4.17 14.55 -1.74
N ALA A 144 4.22 13.24 -1.46
CA ALA A 144 3.36 12.60 -0.46
C ALA A 144 3.63 13.14 0.94
N HIS A 145 4.91 13.23 1.33
CA HIS A 145 5.31 13.79 2.62
C HIS A 145 4.87 15.25 2.78
N GLU A 146 5.07 16.09 1.76
CA GLU A 146 4.64 17.50 1.75
C GLU A 146 3.11 17.64 1.83
N ALA A 147 2.36 16.68 1.29
CA ALA A 147 0.91 16.60 1.47
C ALA A 147 0.49 16.14 2.88
N GLY A 148 1.43 15.78 3.75
CA GLY A 148 1.17 15.28 5.10
C GLY A 148 0.68 13.82 5.13
N LEU A 149 1.18 13.01 4.21
CA LEU A 149 0.97 11.55 4.18
C LEU A 149 2.22 10.83 4.71
N GLY A 150 2.03 9.70 5.39
CA GLY A 150 3.09 8.74 5.56
C GLY A 150 3.39 8.02 4.24
N VAL A 151 4.62 7.55 4.06
CA VAL A 151 5.07 6.92 2.81
C VAL A 151 5.57 5.51 3.09
N ASN A 152 4.89 4.54 2.49
CA ASN A 152 5.32 3.15 2.40
C ASN A 152 5.85 2.88 0.99
N ALA A 153 6.66 1.84 0.83
CA ALA A 153 7.09 1.33 -0.47
C ALA A 153 7.03 -0.19 -0.46
N GLY A 154 6.45 -0.78 -1.48
CA GLY A 154 6.27 -2.23 -1.56
C GLY A 154 6.12 -2.74 -2.97
N HIS A 155 6.23 -4.04 -3.14
CA HIS A 155 6.27 -4.84 -4.34
C HIS A 155 7.69 -4.99 -4.94
N ASP A 156 8.11 -6.22 -5.15
CA ASP A 156 9.42 -6.61 -5.73
C ASP A 156 10.67 -6.05 -5.02
N LEU A 157 10.52 -5.59 -3.77
CA LEU A 157 11.64 -5.20 -2.93
C LEU A 157 12.32 -6.42 -2.32
N SER A 158 13.65 -6.36 -2.28
CA SER A 158 14.53 -7.37 -1.70
C SER A 158 15.74 -6.70 -1.05
N LEU A 159 16.51 -7.42 -0.28
CA LEU A 159 17.77 -6.90 0.27
C LEU A 159 18.75 -6.41 -0.79
N ALA A 160 18.64 -6.89 -2.03
CA ALA A 160 19.51 -6.51 -3.12
C ALA A 160 19.20 -5.11 -3.71
N ASN A 161 17.96 -4.63 -3.59
CA ASN A 161 17.54 -3.35 -4.18
C ASN A 161 17.04 -2.31 -3.17
N LEU A 162 16.86 -2.69 -1.90
CA LEU A 162 16.27 -1.83 -0.89
C LEU A 162 17.15 -0.63 -0.52
N GLU A 163 18.47 -0.86 -0.33
CA GLU A 163 19.39 0.20 0.11
C GLU A 163 19.39 1.38 -0.84
N GLU A 164 19.51 1.12 -2.15
CA GLU A 164 19.53 2.15 -3.19
C GLU A 164 18.25 2.99 -3.19
N LEU A 165 17.09 2.34 -3.03
CA LEU A 165 15.80 3.03 -2.93
C LEU A 165 15.74 3.94 -1.70
N LEU A 166 16.13 3.45 -0.52
CA LEU A 166 16.06 4.21 0.73
C LEU A 166 17.05 5.38 0.77
N VAL A 167 18.20 5.26 0.12
CA VAL A 167 19.16 6.37 -0.03
C VAL A 167 18.58 7.48 -0.90
N ALA A 168 17.89 7.12 -1.98
CA ALA A 168 17.28 8.09 -2.89
C ALA A 168 15.99 8.70 -2.32
N CYS A 169 15.16 7.89 -1.69
CA CYS A 169 13.81 8.26 -1.24
C CYS A 169 13.77 8.44 0.29
N ARG A 170 14.24 9.60 0.78
CA ARG A 170 14.42 9.90 2.22
C ARG A 170 13.12 9.95 3.03
N TYR A 171 11.98 10.03 2.38
CA TYR A 171 10.67 10.15 3.03
C TYR A 171 9.92 8.83 3.14
N ILE A 172 10.54 7.69 2.75
CA ILE A 172 9.96 6.37 3.00
C ILE A 172 10.08 6.04 4.49
N ASP A 173 8.93 5.81 5.14
CA ASP A 173 8.83 5.44 6.55
C ASP A 173 8.86 3.93 6.75
N GLU A 174 8.23 3.18 5.83
CA GLU A 174 8.02 1.74 5.93
C GLU A 174 8.22 1.05 4.59
N VAL A 175 8.65 -0.21 4.62
CA VAL A 175 8.81 -1.03 3.42
C VAL A 175 8.14 -2.39 3.58
N SER A 176 7.55 -2.89 2.49
CA SER A 176 7.07 -4.26 2.38
C SER A 176 8.04 -5.08 1.54
N ILE A 177 8.67 -6.09 2.15
CA ILE A 177 9.60 -7.01 1.47
C ILE A 177 8.91 -8.36 1.31
N LEU A 178 8.76 -8.82 0.08
CA LEU A 178 7.97 -10.00 -0.24
C LEU A 178 8.71 -11.31 0.00
N SER A 179 10.04 -11.33 -0.05
CA SER A 179 10.82 -12.54 0.17
C SER A 179 12.23 -12.26 0.67
N LEU A 180 12.70 -13.15 1.47
CA LEU A 180 14.09 -13.27 1.90
C LEU A 180 14.87 -14.12 0.89
#